data_2a5d9d1e5c45c6b87f7df826041ec209
#
_entry.id   2a5d9d1e5c45c6b87f7df826041ec209
#
_cell.length_a   1.000
_cell.length_b   1.000
_cell.length_c   1.000
_cell.angle_alpha   90.00
_cell.angle_beta   90.00
_cell.angle_gamma   90.00
#
_symmetry.space_group_name_H-M   'P 1'
#
loop_
_entity.id
_entity.type
_entity.pdbx_description
1 polymer ?
#
loop_
_entity_poly.entity_id
_entity_poly.type
_entity_poly.pdbx_seq_one_letter_code
_entity_poly.pdbx_strand_id
1 'polypeptide(L)'
;MVSVYRKIMTMQIKNGLCLLWLFVLMLLFAACSHRQKGDESWHKDIDEFVSGHQSLMQSHPDSMIMLIRNFKCEGNPDKSAQWKKLLIANCYYMKVADAQCQSLIDSVNAYCKQTPDNRILSYADNLQGILLLVSGKRKEALIYYEKAYHEIMNLDSCGEAIDVCINIADASRQMGKLADASSWYRRAYFLADSLNQHEAQNSILSGLGQVYNDLQNYQLAHHYFQKAERLYPPKNPKDVHFFYNSWGNVYSSQEKPAEALKCFLKAQKATRQMEQP
;
A
#
# COMPACT_ATOMS: atom_id res chain seq x y z
N MET A 1 -49.44 -13.05 -51.17
CA MET A 1 -49.58 -12.22 -49.97
C MET A 1 -49.34 -13.00 -48.67
N VAL A 2 -49.86 -14.19 -48.48
CA VAL A 2 -49.69 -14.99 -47.22
C VAL A 2 -48.24 -15.36 -46.92
N SER A 3 -47.39 -15.61 -47.93
CA SER A 3 -45.97 -15.95 -47.76
C SER A 3 -45.10 -14.79 -47.24
N VAL A 4 -45.43 -13.56 -47.63
CA VAL A 4 -44.72 -12.35 -47.18
C VAL A 4 -45.08 -12.01 -45.73
N TYR A 5 -46.34 -12.18 -45.37
CA TYR A 5 -46.81 -11.96 -43.98
C TYR A 5 -46.15 -12.94 -42.99
N ARG A 6 -45.99 -14.22 -43.38
CA ARG A 6 -45.33 -15.24 -42.58
C ARG A 6 -43.83 -14.89 -42.37
N LYS A 7 -43.15 -14.36 -43.38
CA LYS A 7 -41.75 -13.97 -43.29
C LYS A 7 -41.54 -12.73 -42.41
N ILE A 8 -42.44 -11.78 -42.48
CA ILE A 8 -42.39 -10.57 -41.63
C ILE A 8 -42.68 -10.94 -40.16
N MET A 9 -43.67 -11.81 -39.92
CA MET A 9 -44.03 -12.26 -38.56
C MET A 9 -42.91 -13.09 -37.90
N THR A 10 -42.23 -13.97 -38.69
CA THR A 10 -41.06 -14.72 -38.18
C THR A 10 -39.83 -13.83 -37.92
N MET A 11 -39.66 -12.74 -38.68
CA MET A 11 -38.61 -11.78 -38.49
C MET A 11 -38.86 -10.89 -37.25
N GLN A 12 -40.12 -10.49 -36.98
CA GLN A 12 -40.50 -9.76 -35.78
C GLN A 12 -40.36 -10.60 -34.49
N ILE A 13 -40.72 -11.88 -34.56
CA ILE A 13 -40.55 -12.82 -33.44
C ILE A 13 -39.05 -13.07 -33.14
N LYS A 14 -38.22 -13.22 -34.21
CA LYS A 14 -36.77 -13.34 -34.02
C LYS A 14 -36.14 -12.08 -33.43
N ASN A 15 -36.57 -10.90 -33.88
CA ASN A 15 -36.07 -9.63 -33.31
C ASN A 15 -36.57 -9.40 -31.88
N GLY A 16 -37.80 -9.79 -31.57
CA GLY A 16 -38.33 -9.74 -30.20
C GLY A 16 -37.61 -10.69 -29.23
N LEU A 17 -37.32 -11.92 -29.69
CA LEU A 17 -36.49 -12.86 -28.92
C LEU A 17 -35.05 -12.37 -28.74
N CYS A 18 -34.44 -11.75 -29.76
CA CYS A 18 -33.11 -11.18 -29.67
C CYS A 18 -33.06 -10.00 -28.68
N LEU A 19 -34.07 -9.13 -28.68
CA LEU A 19 -34.22 -8.03 -27.74
C LEU A 19 -34.45 -8.54 -26.30
N LEU A 20 -35.25 -9.60 -26.12
CA LEU A 20 -35.46 -10.24 -24.84
C LEU A 20 -34.17 -10.86 -24.27
N TRP A 21 -33.39 -11.52 -25.14
CA TRP A 21 -32.07 -12.07 -24.78
C TRP A 21 -31.05 -10.98 -24.42
N LEU A 22 -31.04 -9.87 -25.16
CA LEU A 22 -30.20 -8.71 -24.83
C LEU A 22 -30.62 -8.06 -23.50
N PHE A 23 -31.94 -8.00 -23.22
CA PHE A 23 -32.42 -7.47 -21.96
C PHE A 23 -32.11 -8.39 -20.77
N VAL A 24 -32.21 -9.71 -20.95
CA VAL A 24 -31.78 -10.71 -19.96
C VAL A 24 -30.28 -10.66 -19.74
N LEU A 25 -29.48 -10.51 -20.80
CA LEU A 25 -28.03 -10.31 -20.70
C LEU A 25 -27.69 -9.01 -19.97
N MET A 26 -28.38 -7.89 -20.27
CA MET A 26 -28.18 -6.63 -19.53
C MET A 26 -28.58 -6.75 -18.04
N LEU A 27 -29.64 -7.49 -17.73
CA LEU A 27 -30.01 -7.75 -16.33
C LEU A 27 -29.00 -8.65 -15.62
N LEU A 28 -28.44 -9.65 -16.32
CA LEU A 28 -27.37 -10.50 -15.78
C LEU A 28 -26.07 -9.69 -15.59
N PHE A 29 -25.70 -8.80 -16.52
CA PHE A 29 -24.56 -7.89 -16.35
C PHE A 29 -24.81 -6.87 -15.23
N ALA A 30 -26.01 -6.32 -15.11
CA ALA A 30 -26.38 -5.42 -14.02
C ALA A 30 -26.39 -6.14 -12.67
N ALA A 31 -26.86 -7.39 -12.61
CA ALA A 31 -26.83 -8.22 -11.42
C ALA A 31 -25.39 -8.62 -11.04
N CYS A 32 -24.52 -8.94 -12.03
CA CYS A 32 -23.09 -9.18 -11.79
C CYS A 32 -22.38 -7.91 -11.35
N SER A 33 -22.64 -6.75 -11.97
CA SER A 33 -22.03 -5.49 -11.55
C SER A 33 -22.50 -5.01 -10.18
N HIS A 34 -23.76 -5.30 -9.81
CA HIS A 34 -24.29 -4.99 -8.47
C HIS A 34 -23.71 -5.95 -7.40
N ARG A 35 -23.47 -7.22 -7.78
CA ARG A 35 -22.85 -8.20 -6.89
C ARG A 35 -21.34 -7.89 -6.66
N GLN A 36 -20.63 -7.41 -7.68
CA GLN A 36 -19.25 -6.94 -7.54
C GLN A 36 -19.15 -5.67 -6.68
N LYS A 37 -20.04 -4.68 -6.87
CA LYS A 37 -20.03 -3.46 -6.05
C LYS A 37 -20.32 -3.69 -4.57
N GLY A 38 -21.14 -4.68 -4.21
CA GLY A 38 -21.43 -5.03 -2.81
C GLY A 38 -20.30 -5.81 -2.15
N ASP A 39 -19.49 -6.56 -2.91
CA ASP A 39 -18.38 -7.36 -2.40
C ASP A 39 -17.07 -6.53 -2.22
N GLU A 40 -16.97 -5.37 -2.86
CA GLU A 40 -15.78 -4.50 -2.79
C GLU A 40 -15.87 -3.37 -1.74
N SER A 41 -17.03 -3.13 -1.15
CA SER A 41 -17.20 -2.02 -0.19
C SER A 41 -16.62 -2.31 1.21
N TRP A 42 -16.49 -3.59 1.57
CA TRP A 42 -16.10 -4.02 2.92
C TRP A 42 -14.74 -3.46 3.39
N HIS A 43 -13.81 -3.21 2.49
CA HIS A 43 -12.49 -2.71 2.85
C HIS A 43 -12.47 -1.18 3.05
N LYS A 44 -13.33 -0.43 2.34
CA LYS A 44 -13.33 1.05 2.40
C LYS A 44 -13.59 1.57 3.81
N ASP A 45 -14.57 1.01 4.51
CA ASP A 45 -14.91 1.40 5.87
C ASP A 45 -13.73 1.14 6.82
N ILE A 46 -13.02 0.02 6.62
CA ILE A 46 -11.85 -0.33 7.41
C ILE A 46 -10.67 0.59 7.07
N ASP A 47 -10.45 0.88 5.80
CA ASP A 47 -9.36 1.74 5.35
C ASP A 47 -9.55 3.17 5.85
N GLU A 48 -10.79 3.70 5.82
CA GLU A 48 -11.14 4.99 6.39
C GLU A 48 -10.96 5.00 7.91
N PHE A 49 -11.40 3.94 8.59
CA PHE A 49 -11.18 3.79 10.03
C PHE A 49 -9.69 3.76 10.38
N VAL A 50 -8.87 3.00 9.65
CA VAL A 50 -7.42 2.89 9.89
C VAL A 50 -6.72 4.21 9.60
N SER A 51 -7.05 4.89 8.50
CA SER A 51 -6.45 6.18 8.15
C SER A 51 -6.76 7.25 9.19
N GLY A 52 -7.97 7.25 9.75
CA GLY A 52 -8.37 8.15 10.85
C GLY A 52 -7.65 7.86 12.18
N HIS A 53 -7.05 6.67 12.34
CA HIS A 53 -6.38 6.22 13.57
C HIS A 53 -4.91 5.86 13.37
N GLN A 54 -4.29 6.31 12.28
CA GLN A 54 -2.91 5.94 11.93
C GLN A 54 -1.89 6.34 13.02
N SER A 55 -2.06 7.50 13.64
CA SER A 55 -1.20 7.95 14.74
C SER A 55 -1.32 7.03 15.96
N LEU A 56 -2.53 6.54 16.25
CA LEU A 56 -2.78 5.61 17.37
C LEU A 56 -2.14 4.24 17.11
N MET A 57 -2.16 3.75 15.87
CA MET A 57 -1.51 2.50 15.50
C MET A 57 0.00 2.53 15.80
N GLN A 58 0.62 3.68 15.60
CA GLN A 58 2.05 3.87 15.82
C GLN A 58 2.41 4.10 17.29
N SER A 59 1.61 4.89 18.02
CA SER A 59 1.91 5.28 19.41
C SER A 59 1.37 4.31 20.46
N HIS A 60 0.18 3.74 20.22
CA HIS A 60 -0.52 2.85 21.15
C HIS A 60 -1.13 1.64 20.43
N PRO A 61 -0.30 0.73 19.91
CA PRO A 61 -0.76 -0.40 19.09
C PRO A 61 -1.73 -1.34 19.83
N ASP A 62 -1.63 -1.48 21.16
CA ASP A 62 -2.59 -2.27 21.95
C ASP A 62 -3.99 -1.67 21.93
N SER A 63 -4.09 -0.36 22.08
CA SER A 63 -5.38 0.36 21.98
C SER A 63 -5.96 0.21 20.56
N MET A 64 -5.12 0.29 19.53
CA MET A 64 -5.53 0.08 18.15
C MET A 64 -6.03 -1.34 17.91
N ILE A 65 -5.38 -2.38 18.46
CA ILE A 65 -5.85 -3.77 18.39
C ILE A 65 -7.26 -3.90 18.99
N MET A 66 -7.53 -3.28 20.13
CA MET A 66 -8.86 -3.30 20.75
C MET A 66 -9.90 -2.62 19.85
N LEU A 67 -9.57 -1.48 19.28
CA LEU A 67 -10.46 -0.77 18.36
C LEU A 67 -10.76 -1.59 17.09
N ILE A 68 -9.74 -2.18 16.46
CA ILE A 68 -9.91 -3.02 15.27
C ILE A 68 -10.82 -4.23 15.57
N ARG A 69 -10.65 -4.88 16.72
CA ARG A 69 -11.48 -6.03 17.12
C ARG A 69 -12.95 -5.66 17.25
N ASN A 70 -13.22 -4.49 17.81
CA ASN A 70 -14.57 -4.00 18.09
C ASN A 70 -15.22 -3.29 16.88
N PHE A 71 -14.45 -2.92 15.88
CA PHE A 71 -14.96 -2.23 14.70
C PHE A 71 -15.93 -3.14 13.93
N LYS A 72 -17.11 -2.62 13.64
CA LYS A 72 -18.12 -3.31 12.83
C LYS A 72 -18.00 -2.79 11.40
N CYS A 73 -17.80 -3.68 10.47
CA CYS A 73 -17.71 -3.41 9.04
C CYS A 73 -18.95 -3.97 8.36
N GLU A 74 -19.52 -3.23 7.43
CA GLU A 74 -20.56 -3.73 6.54
C GLU A 74 -19.95 -4.54 5.40
N GLY A 75 -20.68 -5.49 4.82
CA GLY A 75 -20.25 -6.31 3.71
C GLY A 75 -19.86 -7.73 4.09
N ASN A 76 -18.84 -8.29 3.43
CA ASN A 76 -18.43 -9.69 3.59
C ASN A 76 -17.74 -9.92 4.95
N PRO A 77 -18.37 -10.64 5.90
CA PRO A 77 -17.85 -10.79 7.25
C PRO A 77 -16.54 -11.61 7.29
N ASP A 78 -16.40 -12.59 6.40
CA ASP A 78 -15.23 -13.46 6.39
C ASP A 78 -14.00 -12.70 5.87
N LYS A 79 -14.14 -11.95 4.76
CA LYS A 79 -13.07 -11.11 4.21
C LYS A 79 -12.68 -10.01 5.20
N SER A 80 -13.66 -9.35 5.81
CA SER A 80 -13.39 -8.30 6.79
C SER A 80 -12.67 -8.85 8.03
N ALA A 81 -12.98 -10.07 8.45
CA ALA A 81 -12.27 -10.74 9.53
C ALA A 81 -10.79 -11.02 9.18
N GLN A 82 -10.49 -11.45 7.95
CA GLN A 82 -9.11 -11.63 7.51
C GLN A 82 -8.35 -10.31 7.41
N TRP A 83 -8.98 -9.26 6.88
CA TRP A 83 -8.41 -7.93 6.83
C TRP A 83 -8.04 -7.39 8.21
N LYS A 84 -8.96 -7.53 9.18
CA LYS A 84 -8.70 -7.17 10.58
C LYS A 84 -7.51 -7.94 11.17
N LYS A 85 -7.37 -9.24 10.86
CA LYS A 85 -6.19 -10.02 11.29
C LYS A 85 -4.90 -9.41 10.76
N LEU A 86 -4.86 -8.97 9.51
CA LEU A 86 -3.67 -8.35 8.92
C LEU A 86 -3.37 -6.99 9.55
N LEU A 87 -4.39 -6.19 9.83
CA LEU A 87 -4.21 -4.91 10.54
C LEU A 87 -3.71 -5.12 11.97
N ILE A 88 -4.20 -6.15 12.67
CA ILE A 88 -3.70 -6.55 13.98
C ILE A 88 -2.27 -7.09 13.88
N ALA A 89 -1.95 -7.85 12.83
CA ALA A 89 -0.58 -8.30 12.57
C ALA A 89 0.38 -7.12 12.39
N ASN A 90 -0.03 -6.07 11.68
CA ASN A 90 0.75 -4.84 11.56
C ASN A 90 0.95 -4.15 12.92
N CYS A 91 -0.06 -4.12 13.81
CA CYS A 91 0.11 -3.62 15.16
C CYS A 91 1.12 -4.46 15.98
N TYR A 92 1.12 -5.79 15.84
CA TYR A 92 2.11 -6.66 16.48
C TYR A 92 3.52 -6.43 15.93
N TYR A 93 3.65 -6.22 14.63
CA TYR A 93 4.92 -5.81 14.03
C TYR A 93 5.46 -4.52 14.66
N MET A 94 4.60 -3.50 14.83
CA MET A 94 4.98 -2.24 15.50
C MET A 94 5.46 -2.45 16.97
N LYS A 95 5.01 -3.52 17.62
CA LYS A 95 5.42 -3.93 18.99
C LYS A 95 6.65 -4.83 19.01
N VAL A 96 7.25 -5.13 17.84
CA VAL A 96 8.33 -6.12 17.72
C VAL A 96 7.88 -7.51 18.22
N ALA A 97 6.63 -7.85 18.00
CA ALA A 97 6.02 -9.11 18.38
C ALA A 97 5.88 -10.04 17.16
N ASP A 98 7.01 -10.41 16.56
CA ASP A 98 7.10 -11.08 15.24
C ASP A 98 6.37 -12.42 15.20
N ALA A 99 6.39 -13.20 16.28
CA ALA A 99 5.72 -14.50 16.34
C ALA A 99 4.19 -14.37 16.22
N GLN A 100 3.59 -13.37 16.89
CA GLN A 100 2.16 -13.10 16.81
C GLN A 100 1.79 -12.56 15.42
N CYS A 101 2.62 -11.69 14.86
CA CYS A 101 2.45 -11.18 13.50
C CYS A 101 2.47 -12.35 12.49
N GLN A 102 3.48 -13.21 12.55
CA GLN A 102 3.62 -14.38 11.67
C GLN A 102 2.41 -15.33 11.78
N SER A 103 1.97 -15.64 12.99
CA SER A 103 0.80 -16.52 13.21
C SER A 103 -0.47 -16.01 12.55
N LEU A 104 -0.69 -14.68 12.56
CA LEU A 104 -1.85 -14.09 11.90
C LEU A 104 -1.72 -14.13 10.38
N ILE A 105 -0.55 -13.85 9.83
CA ILE A 105 -0.27 -13.97 8.40
C ILE A 105 -0.52 -15.40 7.93
N ASP A 106 -0.02 -16.41 8.65
CA ASP A 106 -0.21 -17.83 8.33
C ASP A 106 -1.70 -18.22 8.33
N SER A 107 -2.47 -17.71 9.31
CA SER A 107 -3.92 -17.92 9.38
C SER A 107 -4.64 -17.32 8.17
N VAL A 108 -4.25 -16.13 7.72
CA VAL A 108 -4.83 -15.47 6.54
C VAL A 108 -4.46 -16.22 5.26
N ASN A 109 -3.21 -16.64 5.12
CA ASN A 109 -2.74 -17.42 3.98
C ASN A 109 -3.46 -18.76 3.88
N ALA A 110 -3.76 -19.42 5.01
CA ALA A 110 -4.55 -20.65 5.03
C ALA A 110 -6.00 -20.43 4.55
N TYR A 111 -6.61 -19.30 4.91
CA TYR A 111 -7.93 -18.92 4.40
C TYR A 111 -7.89 -18.64 2.89
N CYS A 112 -6.92 -17.88 2.41
CA CYS A 112 -6.80 -17.49 1.00
C CYS A 112 -6.49 -18.67 0.08
N LYS A 113 -5.95 -19.78 0.59
CA LYS A 113 -5.83 -21.05 -0.19
C LYS A 113 -7.18 -21.63 -0.60
N GLN A 114 -8.23 -21.40 0.18
CA GLN A 114 -9.59 -21.89 -0.09
C GLN A 114 -10.46 -20.81 -0.75
N THR A 115 -10.24 -19.57 -0.38
CA THR A 115 -11.01 -18.41 -0.85
C THR A 115 -10.02 -17.32 -1.30
N PRO A 116 -9.47 -17.41 -2.51
CA PRO A 116 -8.49 -16.45 -3.00
C PRO A 116 -9.06 -15.03 -3.05
N ASP A 117 -8.28 -14.07 -2.52
CA ASP A 117 -8.57 -12.65 -2.60
C ASP A 117 -7.24 -11.90 -2.76
N ASN A 118 -7.06 -11.29 -3.92
CA ASN A 118 -5.78 -10.69 -4.30
C ASN A 118 -5.38 -9.51 -3.41
N ARG A 119 -6.35 -8.73 -2.89
CA ARG A 119 -6.07 -7.63 -1.98
C ARG A 119 -5.57 -8.13 -0.63
N ILE A 120 -6.25 -9.13 -0.07
CA ILE A 120 -5.86 -9.77 1.20
C ILE A 120 -4.49 -10.43 1.07
N LEU A 121 -4.26 -11.16 -0.04
CA LEU A 121 -2.97 -11.82 -0.32
C LEU A 121 -1.84 -10.82 -0.48
N SER A 122 -2.05 -9.77 -1.26
CA SER A 122 -1.05 -8.71 -1.46
C SER A 122 -0.62 -8.09 -0.12
N TYR A 123 -1.57 -7.76 0.73
CA TYR A 123 -1.25 -7.19 2.05
C TYR A 123 -0.52 -8.20 2.95
N ALA A 124 -0.94 -9.48 2.94
CA ALA A 124 -0.28 -10.54 3.70
C ALA A 124 1.17 -10.77 3.23
N ASP A 125 1.39 -10.85 1.92
CA ASP A 125 2.72 -11.03 1.33
C ASP A 125 3.61 -9.80 1.56
N ASN A 126 3.04 -8.58 1.52
CA ASN A 126 3.77 -7.36 1.87
C ASN A 126 4.25 -7.38 3.34
N LEU A 127 3.39 -7.73 4.30
CA LEU A 127 3.78 -7.89 5.71
C LEU A 127 4.82 -9.00 5.90
N GLN A 128 4.68 -10.12 5.20
CA GLN A 128 5.68 -11.20 5.23
C GLN A 128 7.04 -10.70 4.73
N GLY A 129 7.05 -9.92 3.66
CA GLY A 129 8.26 -9.28 3.13
C GLY A 129 8.91 -8.36 4.16
N ILE A 130 8.11 -7.56 4.89
CA ILE A 130 8.61 -6.67 5.96
C ILE A 130 9.29 -7.48 7.07
N LEU A 131 8.67 -8.54 7.57
CA LEU A 131 9.26 -9.41 8.60
C LEU A 131 10.58 -10.03 8.15
N LEU A 132 10.64 -10.49 6.91
CA LEU A 132 11.86 -11.06 6.32
C LEU A 132 12.96 -10.01 6.17
N LEU A 133 12.61 -8.79 5.76
CA LEU A 133 13.57 -7.69 5.61
C LEU A 133 14.21 -7.33 6.95
N VAL A 134 13.40 -7.20 8.00
CA VAL A 134 13.88 -6.91 9.38
C VAL A 134 14.76 -8.05 9.91
N SER A 135 14.43 -9.29 9.56
CA SER A 135 15.25 -10.47 9.88
C SER A 135 16.53 -10.59 9.03
N GLY A 136 16.84 -9.60 8.16
CA GLY A 136 18.02 -9.58 7.30
C GLY A 136 17.92 -10.47 6.04
N LYS A 137 16.81 -11.15 5.83
CA LYS A 137 16.53 -12.05 4.68
C LYS A 137 16.07 -11.26 3.44
N ARG A 138 16.92 -10.33 2.97
CA ARG A 138 16.56 -9.34 1.93
C ARG A 138 16.09 -9.97 0.61
N LYS A 139 16.72 -11.08 0.17
CA LYS A 139 16.35 -11.76 -1.08
C LYS A 139 14.96 -12.38 -1.00
N GLU A 140 14.66 -13.02 0.14
CA GLU A 140 13.35 -13.63 0.40
C GLU A 140 12.26 -12.54 0.52
N ALA A 141 12.57 -11.43 1.22
CA ALA A 141 11.67 -10.28 1.31
C ALA A 141 11.28 -9.74 -0.06
N LEU A 142 12.24 -9.59 -0.97
CA LEU A 142 11.99 -9.11 -2.33
C LEU A 142 11.01 -10.02 -3.09
N ILE A 143 11.14 -11.34 -2.97
CA ILE A 143 10.21 -12.31 -3.59
C ILE A 143 8.78 -12.08 -3.11
N TYR A 144 8.58 -11.86 -1.80
CA TYR A 144 7.25 -11.61 -1.24
C TYR A 144 6.69 -10.26 -1.67
N TYR A 145 7.50 -9.21 -1.73
CA TYR A 145 7.06 -7.91 -2.25
C TYR A 145 6.69 -7.97 -3.74
N GLU A 146 7.44 -8.71 -4.56
CA GLU A 146 7.11 -8.92 -5.97
C GLU A 146 5.79 -9.67 -6.16
N LYS A 147 5.51 -10.70 -5.32
CA LYS A 147 4.21 -11.36 -5.30
C LYS A 147 3.08 -10.37 -4.95
N ALA A 148 3.24 -9.65 -3.84
CA ALA A 148 2.28 -8.64 -3.41
C ALA A 148 1.98 -7.63 -4.53
N TYR A 149 3.02 -7.20 -5.24
CA TYR A 149 2.88 -6.30 -6.38
C TYR A 149 2.06 -6.91 -7.52
N HIS A 150 2.34 -8.16 -7.89
CA HIS A 150 1.59 -8.85 -8.95
C HIS A 150 0.11 -9.07 -8.60
N GLU A 151 -0.19 -9.36 -7.35
CA GLU A 151 -1.56 -9.56 -6.87
C GLU A 151 -2.37 -8.27 -6.92
N ILE A 152 -1.78 -7.13 -6.52
CA ILE A 152 -2.49 -5.86 -6.42
C ILE A 152 -2.62 -5.15 -7.77
N MET A 153 -1.70 -5.36 -8.71
CA MET A 153 -1.72 -4.69 -10.01
C MET A 153 -2.93 -5.02 -10.89
N ASN A 154 -3.64 -6.10 -10.56
CA ASN A 154 -4.88 -6.48 -11.22
C ASN A 154 -6.13 -5.86 -10.59
N LEU A 155 -5.96 -5.01 -9.57
CA LEU A 155 -7.04 -4.33 -8.88
C LEU A 155 -7.13 -2.86 -9.32
N ASP A 156 -8.35 -2.34 -9.41
CA ASP A 156 -8.61 -0.98 -9.92
C ASP A 156 -8.14 0.15 -8.98
N SER A 157 -7.79 -0.13 -7.74
CA SER A 157 -7.31 0.87 -6.77
C SER A 157 -5.90 0.54 -6.30
N CYS A 158 -4.97 1.44 -6.61
CA CYS A 158 -3.54 1.18 -6.47
C CYS A 158 -2.87 1.92 -5.30
N GLY A 159 -3.63 2.35 -4.28
CA GLY A 159 -3.05 2.99 -3.10
C GLY A 159 -2.01 2.10 -2.41
N GLU A 160 -2.38 0.85 -2.16
CA GLU A 160 -1.50 -0.14 -1.54
C GLU A 160 -0.30 -0.52 -2.43
N ALA A 161 -0.43 -0.37 -3.76
CA ALA A 161 0.68 -0.61 -4.68
C ALA A 161 1.83 0.39 -4.49
N ILE A 162 1.55 1.59 -3.98
CA ILE A 162 2.58 2.59 -3.67
C ILE A 162 3.50 2.06 -2.58
N ASP A 163 2.94 1.55 -1.49
CA ASP A 163 3.72 1.02 -0.36
C ASP A 163 4.54 -0.20 -0.78
N VAL A 164 3.95 -1.09 -1.57
CA VAL A 164 4.66 -2.26 -2.11
C VAL A 164 5.83 -1.83 -3.00
N CYS A 165 5.63 -0.84 -3.89
CA CYS A 165 6.72 -0.30 -4.73
C CYS A 165 7.83 0.35 -3.89
N ILE A 166 7.50 1.07 -2.82
CA ILE A 166 8.47 1.65 -1.88
C ILE A 166 9.25 0.52 -1.20
N ASN A 167 8.60 -0.52 -0.71
CA ASN A 167 9.24 -1.65 -0.04
C ASN A 167 10.19 -2.42 -0.98
N ILE A 168 9.80 -2.63 -2.25
CA ILE A 168 10.70 -3.21 -3.27
C ILE A 168 11.90 -2.30 -3.50
N ALA A 169 11.70 -0.99 -3.60
CA ALA A 169 12.77 -0.03 -3.81
C ALA A 169 13.75 -0.02 -2.64
N ASP A 170 13.25 0.00 -1.40
CA ASP A 170 14.06 -0.05 -0.18
C ASP A 170 14.87 -1.34 -0.07
N ALA A 171 14.25 -2.49 -0.32
CA ALA A 171 14.93 -3.78 -0.33
C ALA A 171 16.01 -3.84 -1.41
N SER A 172 15.72 -3.35 -2.62
CA SER A 172 16.66 -3.29 -3.74
C SER A 172 17.84 -2.37 -3.40
N ARG A 173 17.60 -1.20 -2.81
CA ARG A 173 18.66 -0.27 -2.36
C ARG A 173 19.57 -0.92 -1.31
N GLN A 174 19.00 -1.60 -0.31
CA GLN A 174 19.76 -2.31 0.73
C GLN A 174 20.56 -3.49 0.17
N MET A 175 20.21 -3.99 -1.00
CA MET A 175 20.98 -5.02 -1.74
C MET A 175 22.01 -4.41 -2.71
N GLY A 176 22.14 -3.08 -2.77
CA GLY A 176 23.03 -2.39 -3.71
C GLY A 176 22.51 -2.35 -5.16
N LYS A 177 21.27 -2.80 -5.43
CA LYS A 177 20.61 -2.74 -6.73
C LYS A 177 20.04 -1.34 -6.99
N LEU A 178 20.92 -0.33 -7.10
CA LEU A 178 20.50 1.08 -7.06
C LEU A 178 19.69 1.51 -8.29
N ALA A 179 19.93 0.90 -9.45
CA ALA A 179 19.14 1.16 -10.66
C ALA A 179 17.69 0.65 -10.51
N ASP A 180 17.52 -0.58 -9.98
CA ASP A 180 16.21 -1.16 -9.70
C ASP A 180 15.46 -0.33 -8.65
N ALA A 181 16.13 0.04 -7.55
CA ALA A 181 15.59 0.89 -6.51
C ALA A 181 15.06 2.23 -7.07
N SER A 182 15.87 2.90 -7.89
CA SER A 182 15.46 4.16 -8.54
C SER A 182 14.24 3.96 -9.44
N SER A 183 14.16 2.86 -10.18
CA SER A 183 13.03 2.53 -11.05
C SER A 183 11.73 2.32 -10.25
N TRP A 184 11.80 1.56 -9.15
CA TRP A 184 10.64 1.29 -8.29
C TRP A 184 10.16 2.55 -7.55
N TYR A 185 11.05 3.40 -7.04
CA TYR A 185 10.64 4.70 -6.47
C TYR A 185 9.97 5.60 -7.50
N ARG A 186 10.46 5.65 -8.75
CA ARG A 186 9.80 6.43 -9.80
C ARG A 186 8.40 5.90 -10.12
N ARG A 187 8.23 4.58 -10.11
CA ARG A 187 6.91 3.94 -10.27
C ARG A 187 5.98 4.30 -9.12
N ALA A 188 6.46 4.21 -7.88
CA ALA A 188 5.71 4.67 -6.70
C ALA A 188 5.32 6.15 -6.80
N TYR A 189 6.24 7.01 -7.27
CA TYR A 189 5.98 8.44 -7.45
C TYR A 189 4.85 8.69 -8.46
N PHE A 190 4.89 7.99 -9.59
CA PHE A 190 3.85 8.10 -10.62
C PHE A 190 2.48 7.67 -10.09
N LEU A 191 2.40 6.57 -9.35
CA LEU A 191 1.17 6.10 -8.71
C LEU A 191 0.67 7.10 -7.66
N ALA A 192 1.54 7.59 -6.78
CA ALA A 192 1.20 8.57 -5.75
C ALA A 192 0.70 9.90 -6.35
N ASP A 193 1.30 10.34 -7.46
CA ASP A 193 0.89 11.54 -8.19
C ASP A 193 -0.50 11.37 -8.80
N SER A 194 -0.76 10.23 -9.45
CA SER A 194 -2.07 9.92 -10.06
C SER A 194 -3.20 9.83 -9.04
N LEU A 195 -2.90 9.46 -7.79
CA LEU A 195 -3.86 9.31 -6.70
C LEU A 195 -3.88 10.50 -5.73
N ASN A 196 -3.10 11.58 -6.01
CA ASN A 196 -2.94 12.75 -5.14
C ASN A 196 -2.49 12.41 -3.70
N GLN A 197 -1.70 11.32 -3.52
CA GLN A 197 -1.18 10.90 -2.22
C GLN A 197 0.11 11.66 -1.86
N HIS A 198 -0.04 12.91 -1.43
CA HIS A 198 1.08 13.82 -1.16
C HIS A 198 1.99 13.36 -0.01
N GLU A 199 1.47 12.62 0.95
CA GLU A 199 2.26 12.09 2.08
C GLU A 199 3.26 11.03 1.61
N ALA A 200 2.83 10.11 0.73
CA ALA A 200 3.70 9.12 0.12
C ALA A 200 4.80 9.77 -0.74
N GLN A 201 4.51 10.89 -1.41
CA GLN A 201 5.48 11.58 -2.26
C GLN A 201 6.69 12.11 -1.50
N ASN A 202 6.54 12.53 -0.22
CA ASN A 202 7.70 12.90 0.60
C ASN A 202 8.63 11.71 0.82
N SER A 203 8.08 10.57 1.25
CA SER A 203 8.84 9.34 1.51
C SER A 203 9.56 8.85 0.24
N ILE A 204 8.87 8.85 -0.90
CA ILE A 204 9.43 8.43 -2.20
C ILE A 204 10.57 9.32 -2.64
N LEU A 205 10.41 10.64 -2.56
CA LEU A 205 11.47 11.60 -2.93
C LEU A 205 12.68 11.48 -1.99
N SER A 206 12.44 11.25 -0.69
CA SER A 206 13.51 10.98 0.28
C SER A 206 14.25 9.69 -0.05
N GLY A 207 13.55 8.63 -0.45
CA GLY A 207 14.13 7.37 -0.91
C GLY A 207 15.00 7.56 -2.17
N LEU A 208 14.52 8.32 -3.16
CA LEU A 208 15.33 8.70 -4.32
C LEU A 208 16.59 9.49 -3.91
N GLY A 209 16.44 10.42 -2.96
CA GLY A 209 17.59 11.14 -2.40
C GLY A 209 18.62 10.20 -1.79
N GLN A 210 18.20 9.17 -1.06
CA GLN A 210 19.09 8.14 -0.50
C GLN A 210 19.75 7.29 -1.60
N VAL A 211 19.01 6.88 -2.63
CA VAL A 211 19.59 6.15 -3.78
C VAL A 211 20.69 6.96 -4.45
N TYR A 212 20.47 8.26 -4.68
CA TYR A 212 21.50 9.11 -5.28
C TYR A 212 22.67 9.41 -4.35
N ASN A 213 22.45 9.41 -3.02
CA ASN A 213 23.55 9.42 -2.05
C ASN A 213 24.42 8.16 -2.17
N ASP A 214 23.77 6.98 -2.25
CA ASP A 214 24.48 5.70 -2.38
C ASP A 214 25.25 5.62 -3.72
N LEU A 215 24.76 6.30 -4.77
CA LEU A 215 25.45 6.52 -6.05
C LEU A 215 26.52 7.63 -5.99
N GLN A 216 26.74 8.25 -4.83
CA GLN A 216 27.63 9.40 -4.63
C GLN A 216 27.28 10.64 -5.49
N ASN A 217 26.08 10.68 -6.04
CA ASN A 217 25.56 11.85 -6.74
C ASN A 217 24.84 12.78 -5.77
N TYR A 218 25.64 13.47 -4.98
CA TYR A 218 25.13 14.31 -3.90
C TYR A 218 24.30 15.50 -4.37
N GLN A 219 24.54 16.01 -5.58
CA GLN A 219 23.75 17.10 -6.14
C GLN A 219 22.29 16.65 -6.36
N LEU A 220 22.09 15.48 -6.98
CA LEU A 220 20.77 14.93 -7.15
C LEU A 220 20.15 14.50 -5.80
N ALA A 221 20.94 13.95 -4.88
CA ALA A 221 20.44 13.62 -3.55
C ALA A 221 19.83 14.86 -2.87
N HIS A 222 20.55 15.98 -2.80
CA HIS A 222 20.04 17.23 -2.24
C HIS A 222 18.85 17.76 -3.00
N HIS A 223 18.87 17.70 -4.34
CA HIS A 223 17.72 18.13 -5.15
C HIS A 223 16.43 17.40 -4.75
N TYR A 224 16.48 16.09 -4.55
CA TYR A 224 15.31 15.31 -4.16
C TYR A 224 14.83 15.63 -2.74
N PHE A 225 15.75 15.76 -1.76
CA PHE A 225 15.38 16.18 -0.41
C PHE A 225 14.79 17.59 -0.37
N GLN A 226 15.37 18.56 -1.10
CA GLN A 226 14.84 19.91 -1.20
C GLN A 226 13.45 19.93 -1.88
N LYS A 227 13.26 19.12 -2.92
CA LYS A 227 11.96 18.96 -3.57
C LYS A 227 10.93 18.41 -2.60
N ALA A 228 11.28 17.39 -1.82
CA ALA A 228 10.42 16.79 -0.82
C ALA A 228 10.04 17.80 0.28
N GLU A 229 11.01 18.52 0.86
CA GLU A 229 10.76 19.52 1.90
C GLU A 229 9.87 20.66 1.40
N ARG A 230 10.09 21.12 0.16
CA ARG A 230 9.33 22.26 -0.41
C ARG A 230 7.90 21.90 -0.81
N LEU A 231 7.69 20.75 -1.46
CA LEU A 231 6.39 20.41 -2.06
C LEU A 231 5.53 19.56 -1.11
N TYR A 232 6.17 18.69 -0.33
CA TYR A 232 5.52 17.69 0.49
C TYR A 232 6.20 17.61 1.88
N PRO A 233 6.18 18.72 2.67
CA PRO A 233 6.90 18.73 3.95
C PRO A 233 6.34 17.66 4.89
N PRO A 234 7.21 16.93 5.62
CA PRO A 234 6.76 15.93 6.58
C PRO A 234 6.00 16.62 7.73
N LYS A 235 4.83 16.06 8.10
CA LYS A 235 3.91 16.70 9.05
C LYS A 235 3.97 16.08 10.44
N ASN A 236 4.00 14.76 10.53
CA ASN A 236 4.04 14.10 11.84
C ASN A 236 5.47 13.92 12.35
N PRO A 237 5.69 13.83 13.67
CA PRO A 237 7.03 13.75 14.24
C PRO A 237 7.87 12.58 13.72
N LYS A 238 7.26 11.43 13.44
CA LYS A 238 7.97 10.25 12.92
C LYS A 238 8.53 10.53 11.52
N ASP A 239 7.73 11.10 10.62
CA ASP A 239 8.17 11.40 9.26
C ASP A 239 9.23 12.52 9.27
N VAL A 240 9.07 13.54 10.14
CA VAL A 240 10.08 14.58 10.36
C VAL A 240 11.41 13.97 10.81
N HIS A 241 11.38 13.03 11.76
CA HIS A 241 12.57 12.32 12.21
C HIS A 241 13.26 11.59 11.07
N PHE A 242 12.53 10.73 10.35
CA PHE A 242 13.11 9.94 9.25
C PHE A 242 13.64 10.80 8.12
N PHE A 243 12.90 11.84 7.74
CA PHE A 243 13.28 12.76 6.67
C PHE A 243 14.62 13.46 6.99
N TYR A 244 14.70 14.15 8.13
CA TYR A 244 15.90 14.90 8.47
C TYR A 244 17.08 14.00 8.86
N ASN A 245 16.84 12.83 9.45
CA ASN A 245 17.87 11.85 9.70
C ASN A 245 18.52 11.36 8.38
N SER A 246 17.67 11.03 7.39
CA SER A 246 18.14 10.62 6.06
C SER A 246 18.89 11.72 5.33
N TRP A 247 18.41 12.97 5.38
CA TRP A 247 19.10 14.10 4.77
C TRP A 247 20.38 14.46 5.49
N GLY A 248 20.43 14.33 6.81
CA GLY A 248 21.64 14.46 7.61
C GLY A 248 22.74 13.48 7.20
N ASN A 249 22.33 12.23 6.91
CA ASN A 249 23.28 11.21 6.41
C ASN A 249 23.87 11.60 5.06
N VAL A 250 23.13 12.26 4.16
CA VAL A 250 23.68 12.78 2.89
C VAL A 250 24.75 13.83 3.13
N TYR A 251 24.52 14.75 4.09
CA TYR A 251 25.53 15.73 4.46
C TYR A 251 26.75 15.10 5.13
N SER A 252 26.53 14.07 5.96
CA SER A 252 27.65 13.31 6.57
C SER A 252 28.49 12.59 5.52
N SER A 253 27.88 11.99 4.49
CA SER A 253 28.58 11.34 3.38
C SER A 253 29.44 12.33 2.55
N GLN A 254 29.14 13.63 2.63
CA GLN A 254 29.88 14.72 1.99
C GLN A 254 30.92 15.37 2.91
N GLU A 255 31.13 14.83 4.10
CA GLU A 255 32.03 15.44 5.11
C GLU A 255 31.62 16.88 5.48
N LYS A 256 30.28 17.16 5.52
CA LYS A 256 29.69 18.43 5.90
C LYS A 256 29.04 18.35 7.29
N PRO A 257 29.83 18.30 8.38
CA PRO A 257 29.31 17.99 9.72
C PRO A 257 28.38 19.08 10.28
N ALA A 258 28.57 20.33 9.89
CA ALA A 258 27.72 21.43 10.40
C ALA A 258 26.29 21.35 9.87
N GLU A 259 26.14 21.03 8.58
CA GLU A 259 24.84 20.84 7.92
C GLU A 259 24.19 19.53 8.39
N ALA A 260 24.96 18.45 8.51
CA ALA A 260 24.50 17.18 9.05
C ALA A 260 23.92 17.36 10.47
N LEU A 261 24.65 18.09 11.35
CA LEU A 261 24.21 18.36 12.71
C LEU A 261 22.88 19.13 12.75
N LYS A 262 22.67 20.11 11.87
CA LYS A 262 21.40 20.85 11.77
C LYS A 262 20.21 19.90 11.45
N CYS A 263 20.43 18.95 10.53
CA CYS A 263 19.42 17.96 10.19
C CYS A 263 19.15 17.00 11.35
N PHE A 264 20.20 16.46 11.99
CA PHE A 264 20.06 15.57 13.13
C PHE A 264 19.38 16.22 14.34
N LEU A 265 19.62 17.51 14.58
CA LEU A 265 18.93 18.25 15.64
C LEU A 265 17.43 18.40 15.34
N LYS A 266 17.04 18.62 14.09
CA LYS A 266 15.62 18.62 13.68
C LYS A 266 14.98 17.22 13.91
N ALA A 267 15.69 16.15 13.52
CA ALA A 267 15.25 14.79 13.75
C ALA A 267 15.11 14.47 15.25
N GLN A 268 16.08 14.85 16.08
CA GLN A 268 16.04 14.66 17.52
C GLN A 268 14.89 15.41 18.20
N LYS A 269 14.62 16.66 17.75
CA LYS A 269 13.47 17.42 18.26
C LYS A 269 12.16 16.69 18.00
N ALA A 270 12.00 16.10 16.82
CA ALA A 270 10.82 15.31 16.49
C ALA A 270 10.70 14.04 17.34
N THR A 271 11.82 13.35 17.64
CA THR A 271 11.82 12.19 18.54
C THR A 271 11.31 12.56 19.94
N ARG A 272 11.77 13.69 20.48
CA ARG A 272 11.31 14.16 21.80
C ARG A 272 9.80 14.46 21.83
N GLN A 273 9.21 14.87 20.69
CA GLN A 273 7.76 15.09 20.60
C GLN A 273 6.97 13.78 20.59
N MET A 274 7.57 12.67 20.10
CA MET A 274 6.96 11.33 20.17
C MET A 274 6.98 10.72 21.57
N GLU A 275 7.95 11.12 22.39
CA GLU A 275 8.13 10.61 23.76
C GLU A 275 7.31 11.39 24.82
N GLN A 276 6.74 12.54 24.44
CA GLN A 276 5.87 13.30 25.33
C GLN A 276 4.45 12.72 25.29
N PRO A 277 3.87 12.38 26.47
CA PRO A 277 2.53 11.81 26.57
C PRO A 277 1.42 12.76 26.13
#